data_9fd106f84393a4b9481ef5971ca8725f
#
_entry.id   9fd106f84393a4b9481ef5971ca8725f
#
_cell.length_a   1.000
_cell.length_b   1.000
_cell.length_c   1.000
_cell.angle_alpha   90.00
_cell.angle_beta   90.00
_cell.angle_gamma   90.00
#
_symmetry.space_group_name_H-M   'P 1'
#
loop_
_entity.id
_entity.type
_entity.pdbx_description
1 polymer ?
#
loop_
_entity_poly.entity_id
_entity_poly.type
_entity_poly.pdbx_seq_one_letter_code
_entity_poly.pdbx_strand_id
1 'polypeptide(L)'
;MPVRVTCGFPSPAEDFFGTQDLLDLNSRCVDNPVATFFVEADTGTSMIEFGIFPNDTLVVDRSKTARHGNIAMVLWKGGFTVKQLRRVRGRFELHSGNPDNAPILVPADVELDVWGVVTWSLRKQLRR
;
A
#
# COMPACT_ATOMS: atom_id res chain seq x y z
N MET A 1 10.75 18.20 -8.58
CA MET A 1 11.34 16.97 -8.04
C MET A 1 11.53 17.11 -6.54
N PRO A 2 11.14 16.11 -5.75
CA PRO A 2 11.40 16.17 -4.32
C PRO A 2 12.90 16.11 -4.03
N VAL A 3 13.30 16.79 -2.96
CA VAL A 3 14.67 16.77 -2.48
C VAL A 3 14.95 15.40 -1.86
N ARG A 4 16.12 14.85 -2.15
CA ARG A 4 16.56 13.58 -1.57
C ARG A 4 17.43 13.83 -0.36
N VAL A 5 17.16 13.12 0.71
CA VAL A 5 17.90 13.20 1.96
C VAL A 5 18.34 11.79 2.35
N THR A 6 19.59 11.65 2.74
CA THR A 6 20.12 10.37 3.17
C THR A 6 19.71 10.06 4.60
N CYS A 7 19.30 8.84 4.86
CA CYS A 7 18.93 8.39 6.21
C CYS A 7 20.13 7.79 6.97
N GLY A 8 21.30 8.23 6.75
CA GLY A 8 22.50 7.77 7.43
C GLY A 8 23.49 8.91 7.49
N PHE A 9 24.36 8.96 6.50
CA PHE A 9 25.29 10.06 6.40
C PHE A 9 24.60 11.30 5.85
N PRO A 10 24.97 12.48 6.36
CA PRO A 10 24.37 13.71 5.86
C PRO A 10 24.68 13.95 4.38
N SER A 11 23.70 14.47 3.69
CA SER A 11 23.85 14.92 2.29
C SER A 11 24.24 16.40 2.28
N PRO A 12 24.95 16.86 1.23
CA PRO A 12 25.22 18.30 1.10
C PRO A 12 23.94 19.10 1.09
N ALA A 13 23.89 20.16 1.87
CA ALA A 13 22.67 20.94 2.08
C ALA A 13 22.53 22.11 1.11
N GLU A 14 23.60 22.52 0.46
CA GLU A 14 23.63 23.75 -0.32
C GLU A 14 22.69 23.72 -1.53
N ASP A 15 22.37 22.55 -2.06
CA ASP A 15 21.54 22.43 -3.25
C ASP A 15 20.05 22.25 -2.94
N PHE A 16 19.69 22.16 -1.65
CA PHE A 16 18.31 21.81 -1.28
C PHE A 16 17.37 23.00 -1.30
N PHE A 17 17.85 24.16 -0.98
CA PHE A 17 16.99 25.32 -0.77
C PHE A 17 16.72 26.14 -2.01
N GLY A 18 17.34 25.80 -3.13
CA GLY A 18 17.13 26.50 -4.39
C GLY A 18 15.94 25.98 -5.20
N THR A 19 15.40 24.82 -4.82
CA THR A 19 14.31 24.17 -5.55
C THR A 19 13.06 24.15 -4.68
N GLN A 20 11.99 24.72 -5.18
CA GLN A 20 10.70 24.71 -4.49
C GLN A 20 9.68 23.96 -5.35
N ASP A 21 9.41 22.71 -5.00
CA ASP A 21 8.32 21.96 -5.58
C ASP A 21 7.04 22.26 -4.81
N LEU A 22 5.93 22.27 -5.54
CA LEU A 22 4.63 22.42 -4.91
C LEU A 22 4.34 21.24 -4.00
N LEU A 23 3.85 21.55 -2.80
CA LEU A 23 3.48 20.55 -1.81
C LEU A 23 2.07 20.02 -2.14
N ASP A 24 2.00 19.05 -3.03
CA ASP A 24 0.73 18.46 -3.43
C ASP A 24 0.84 16.94 -3.42
N LEU A 25 0.31 16.34 -2.35
CA LEU A 25 0.29 14.90 -2.21
C LEU A 25 -0.59 14.23 -3.27
N ASN A 26 -1.61 14.90 -3.76
CA ASN A 26 -2.42 14.34 -4.83
C ASN A 26 -1.60 14.15 -6.11
N SER A 27 -0.79 15.13 -6.47
CA SER A 27 0.12 14.99 -7.62
C SER A 27 1.16 13.90 -7.39
N ARG A 28 1.58 13.72 -6.14
CA ARG A 28 2.60 12.73 -5.79
C ARG A 28 2.06 11.30 -5.79
N CYS A 29 0.88 11.09 -5.24
CA CYS A 29 0.37 9.77 -4.89
C CYS A 29 -0.83 9.32 -5.71
N VAL A 30 -1.48 10.21 -6.47
CA VAL A 30 -2.72 9.90 -7.17
C VAL A 30 -2.49 10.03 -8.66
N ASP A 31 -2.44 8.86 -9.35
CA ASP A 31 -2.30 8.82 -10.80
C ASP A 31 -3.65 9.01 -11.50
N ASN A 32 -4.71 8.51 -10.89
CA ASN A 32 -6.05 8.51 -11.48
C ASN A 32 -7.07 8.97 -10.44
N PRO A 33 -7.39 10.28 -10.39
CA PRO A 33 -8.24 10.80 -9.33
C PRO A 33 -9.65 10.20 -9.29
N VAL A 34 -10.19 9.82 -10.44
CA VAL A 34 -11.56 9.25 -10.52
C VAL A 34 -11.63 7.87 -9.87
N ALA A 35 -10.53 7.13 -9.90
CA ALA A 35 -10.49 5.75 -9.42
C ALA A 35 -9.71 5.57 -8.13
N THR A 36 -9.25 6.65 -7.50
CA THR A 36 -8.39 6.59 -6.32
C THR A 36 -9.17 6.95 -5.07
N PHE A 37 -9.00 6.13 -4.03
CA PHE A 37 -9.67 6.27 -2.76
C PHE A 37 -8.66 6.22 -1.63
N PHE A 38 -8.95 6.96 -0.56
CA PHE A 38 -8.16 6.89 0.67
C PHE A 38 -8.90 6.01 1.66
N VAL A 39 -8.19 5.04 2.20
CA VAL A 39 -8.74 4.06 3.14
C VAL A 39 -7.84 4.05 4.37
N GLU A 40 -8.44 4.07 5.55
CA GLU A 40 -7.69 3.98 6.78
C GLU A 40 -7.47 2.51 7.15
N ALA A 41 -6.22 2.14 7.42
CA ALA A 41 -5.90 0.83 7.92
C ALA A 41 -6.40 0.69 9.36
N ASP A 42 -6.92 -0.46 9.71
CA ASP A 42 -7.39 -0.70 11.06
C ASP A 42 -6.23 -0.81 12.06
N THR A 43 -6.54 -1.16 13.30
CA THR A 43 -5.55 -1.28 14.37
C THR A 43 -4.78 -2.61 14.36
N GLY A 44 -5.01 -3.46 13.36
CA GLY A 44 -4.34 -4.75 13.25
C GLY A 44 -2.88 -4.62 12.80
N THR A 45 -2.10 -5.66 13.05
CA THR A 45 -0.67 -5.69 12.74
C THR A 45 -0.32 -6.68 11.63
N SER A 46 -1.31 -7.19 10.92
CA SER A 46 -1.10 -8.28 9.97
C SER A 46 -0.21 -7.91 8.78
N MET A 47 -0.06 -6.62 8.47
CA MET A 47 0.68 -6.17 7.29
C MET A 47 1.95 -5.37 7.64
N ILE A 48 2.42 -5.45 8.88
CA ILE A 48 3.56 -4.62 9.32
C ILE A 48 4.86 -4.92 8.57
N GLU A 49 5.10 -6.15 8.16
CA GLU A 49 6.30 -6.49 7.40
C GLU A 49 6.28 -5.95 5.97
N PHE A 50 5.12 -5.58 5.47
CA PHE A 50 4.99 -4.86 4.20
C PHE A 50 4.95 -3.35 4.38
N GLY A 51 5.22 -2.87 5.58
CA GLY A 51 5.28 -1.44 5.86
C GLY A 51 3.94 -0.77 6.09
N ILE A 52 2.88 -1.55 6.32
CA ILE A 52 1.56 -1.00 6.64
C ILE A 52 1.30 -1.21 8.12
N PHE A 53 1.10 -0.11 8.83
CA PHE A 53 0.91 -0.10 10.27
C PHE A 53 -0.49 0.37 10.62
N PRO A 54 -0.94 0.09 11.86
CA PRO A 54 -2.25 0.57 12.31
C PRO A 54 -2.39 2.09 12.11
N ASN A 55 -3.56 2.50 11.66
CA ASN A 55 -3.92 3.90 11.41
C ASN A 55 -3.23 4.56 10.20
N ASP A 56 -2.46 3.82 9.42
CA ASP A 56 -1.95 4.34 8.16
C ASP A 56 -3.10 4.67 7.22
N THR A 57 -2.93 5.71 6.42
CA THR A 57 -3.82 5.99 5.31
C THR A 57 -3.31 5.29 4.07
N LEU A 58 -4.14 4.47 3.46
CA LEU A 58 -3.81 3.75 2.25
C LEU A 58 -4.39 4.46 1.05
N VAL A 59 -3.57 4.64 0.03
CA VAL A 59 -4.02 5.13 -1.28
C VAL A 59 -4.34 3.91 -2.13
N VAL A 60 -5.59 3.75 -2.53
CA VAL A 60 -6.07 2.57 -3.25
C VAL A 60 -6.55 3.01 -4.63
N ASP A 61 -5.95 2.46 -5.67
CA ASP A 61 -6.26 2.77 -7.05
C ASP A 61 -7.02 1.61 -7.67
N ARG A 62 -8.28 1.87 -8.03
CA ARG A 62 -9.15 0.87 -8.63
C ARG A 62 -8.96 0.71 -10.13
N SER A 63 -8.23 1.61 -10.77
CA SER A 63 -7.96 1.50 -12.21
C SER A 63 -6.85 0.52 -12.54
N LYS A 64 -6.04 0.15 -11.54
CA LYS A 64 -4.90 -0.73 -11.74
C LYS A 64 -5.31 -2.19 -11.59
N THR A 65 -4.73 -3.03 -12.43
CA THR A 65 -4.89 -4.49 -12.32
C THR A 65 -3.86 -5.03 -11.32
N ALA A 66 -4.33 -5.74 -10.32
CA ALA A 66 -3.45 -6.34 -9.32
C ALA A 66 -2.62 -7.46 -9.94
N ARG A 67 -1.32 -7.42 -9.66
CA ARG A 67 -0.36 -8.41 -10.16
C ARG A 67 0.32 -9.09 -8.98
N HIS A 68 0.99 -10.19 -9.28
CA HIS A 68 1.79 -10.91 -8.29
C HIS A 68 2.73 -9.96 -7.54
N GLY A 69 2.68 -10.00 -6.21
CA GLY A 69 3.49 -9.15 -5.34
C GLY A 69 2.85 -7.83 -4.95
N ASN A 70 1.77 -7.43 -5.59
CA ASN A 70 1.08 -6.20 -5.23
C ASN A 70 0.34 -6.34 -3.90
N ILE A 71 0.26 -5.23 -3.17
CA ILE A 71 -0.64 -5.12 -2.02
C ILE A 71 -1.99 -4.71 -2.57
N ALA A 72 -3.02 -5.45 -2.19
CA ALA A 72 -4.36 -5.24 -2.73
C ALA A 72 -5.41 -5.24 -1.62
N MET A 73 -6.45 -4.46 -1.83
CA MET A 73 -7.65 -4.49 -1.03
C MET A 73 -8.62 -5.44 -1.71
N VAL A 74 -8.96 -6.52 -1.02
CA VAL A 74 -9.78 -7.60 -1.59
C VAL A 74 -11.03 -7.80 -0.73
N LEU A 75 -12.11 -8.25 -1.38
CA LEU A 75 -13.30 -8.71 -0.68
C LEU A 75 -13.16 -10.20 -0.42
N TRP A 76 -13.13 -10.58 0.85
CA TRP A 76 -12.94 -11.96 1.26
C TRP A 76 -13.91 -12.31 2.38
N LYS A 77 -14.72 -13.35 2.17
CA LYS A 77 -15.70 -13.83 3.15
C LYS A 77 -16.60 -12.71 3.72
N GLY A 78 -17.07 -11.86 2.83
CA GLY A 78 -18.01 -10.80 3.17
C GLY A 78 -17.40 -9.54 3.76
N GLY A 79 -16.08 -9.44 3.83
CA GLY A 79 -15.40 -8.25 4.36
C GLY A 79 -14.22 -7.84 3.52
N PHE A 80 -13.83 -6.56 3.63
CA PHE A 80 -12.61 -6.08 2.99
C PHE A 80 -11.40 -6.40 3.84
N THR A 81 -10.34 -6.82 3.18
CA THR A 81 -9.04 -7.01 3.82
C THR A 81 -7.92 -6.55 2.88
N VAL A 82 -6.77 -6.20 3.45
CA VAL A 82 -5.58 -5.81 2.70
C VAL A 82 -4.55 -6.92 2.85
N LYS A 83 -4.08 -7.43 1.72
CA LYS A 83 -3.14 -8.54 1.68
C LYS A 83 -2.18 -8.35 0.51
N GLN A 84 -1.02 -9.02 0.58
CA GLN A 84 -0.18 -9.15 -0.59
C GLN A 84 -0.73 -10.28 -1.46
N LEU A 85 -0.96 -9.95 -2.71
CA LEU A 85 -1.45 -10.93 -3.69
C LEU A 85 -0.27 -11.67 -4.29
N ARG A 86 -0.30 -12.98 -4.21
CA ARG A 86 0.68 -13.83 -4.88
C ARG A 86 -0.05 -14.79 -5.82
N ARG A 87 0.57 -15.06 -6.95
CA ARG A 87 0.09 -16.05 -7.90
C ARG A 87 1.07 -17.20 -7.94
N VAL A 88 0.63 -18.35 -7.46
CA VAL A 88 1.46 -19.53 -7.35
C VAL A 88 0.76 -20.66 -8.10
N ARG A 89 1.42 -21.19 -9.14
CA ARG A 89 0.88 -22.28 -9.96
C ARG A 89 -0.53 -22.01 -10.50
N GLY A 90 -0.74 -20.76 -10.95
CA GLY A 90 -2.03 -20.35 -11.50
C GLY A 90 -3.12 -20.05 -10.48
N ARG A 91 -2.83 -20.13 -9.19
CA ARG A 91 -3.77 -19.86 -8.12
C ARG A 91 -3.33 -18.66 -7.31
N PHE A 92 -4.31 -17.94 -6.76
CA PHE A 92 -4.01 -16.79 -5.89
C PHE A 92 -3.82 -17.23 -4.45
N GLU A 93 -2.87 -16.59 -3.81
CA GLU A 93 -2.65 -16.66 -2.36
C GLU A 93 -2.65 -15.26 -1.80
N LEU A 94 -3.27 -15.09 -0.64
CA LEU A 94 -3.32 -13.83 0.07
C LEU A 94 -2.37 -13.91 1.26
N HIS A 95 -1.32 -13.10 1.22
CA HIS A 95 -0.27 -13.13 2.22
C HIS A 95 -0.35 -11.94 3.16
N SER A 96 -0.22 -12.20 4.44
CA SER A 96 -0.02 -11.17 5.45
C SER A 96 1.48 -10.93 5.65
N GLY A 97 1.81 -9.70 6.03
CA GLY A 97 3.18 -9.37 6.39
C GLY A 97 3.48 -9.63 7.87
N ASN A 98 2.94 -10.69 8.41
CA ASN A 98 3.14 -11.11 9.78
C ASN A 98 3.29 -12.64 9.78
N PRO A 99 4.41 -13.18 10.26
CA PRO A 99 4.67 -14.62 10.20
C PRO A 99 3.68 -15.45 11.04
N ASP A 100 2.98 -14.82 11.98
CA ASP A 100 1.97 -15.50 12.79
C ASP A 100 0.68 -15.82 12.01
N ASN A 101 0.53 -15.25 10.81
CA ASN A 101 -0.65 -15.43 9.99
C ASN A 101 -0.30 -16.30 8.78
N ALA A 102 -0.92 -17.46 8.67
CA ALA A 102 -0.74 -18.34 7.51
C ALA A 102 -1.35 -17.70 6.25
N PRO A 103 -0.79 -17.95 5.07
CA PRO A 103 -1.38 -17.49 3.83
C PRO A 103 -2.76 -18.08 3.60
N ILE A 104 -3.64 -17.29 2.99
CA ILE A 104 -4.95 -17.76 2.57
C ILE A 104 -4.83 -18.25 1.14
N LEU A 105 -5.12 -19.53 0.92
CA LEU A 105 -5.13 -20.13 -0.42
C LEU A 105 -6.51 -19.94 -1.01
N VAL A 106 -6.61 -19.20 -2.11
CA VAL A 106 -7.89 -19.00 -2.79
C VAL A 106 -8.21 -20.25 -3.60
N PRO A 107 -9.34 -20.93 -3.33
CA PRO A 107 -9.70 -22.13 -4.07
C PRO A 107 -9.83 -21.85 -5.58
N ALA A 108 -9.53 -22.86 -6.40
CA ALA A 108 -9.52 -22.71 -7.85
C ALA A 108 -10.89 -22.36 -8.44
N ASP A 109 -11.97 -22.74 -7.75
CA ASP A 109 -13.35 -22.48 -8.16
C ASP A 109 -13.91 -21.18 -7.61
N VAL A 110 -13.11 -20.43 -6.85
CA VAL A 110 -13.51 -19.14 -6.26
C VAL A 110 -12.88 -18.02 -7.07
N GLU A 111 -13.70 -17.10 -7.54
CA GLU A 111 -13.23 -15.88 -8.17
C GLU A 111 -12.86 -14.88 -7.09
N LEU A 112 -11.62 -14.43 -7.11
CA LEU A 112 -11.15 -13.43 -6.15
C LEU A 112 -11.61 -12.04 -6.57
N ASP A 113 -12.32 -11.37 -5.68
CA ASP A 113 -12.78 -10.00 -5.92
C ASP A 113 -11.74 -9.01 -5.38
N VAL A 114 -10.92 -8.49 -6.29
CA VAL A 114 -9.93 -7.46 -5.96
C VAL A 114 -10.57 -6.10 -6.15
N TRP A 115 -10.76 -5.37 -5.03
CA TRP A 115 -11.39 -4.06 -5.08
C TRP A 115 -10.45 -2.99 -5.64
N GLY A 116 -9.17 -3.04 -5.30
CA GLY A 116 -8.18 -2.10 -5.80
C GLY A 116 -6.77 -2.44 -5.35
N VAL A 117 -5.81 -1.74 -5.92
CA VAL A 117 -4.39 -1.91 -5.61
C VAL A 117 -3.94 -0.82 -4.65
N VAL A 118 -3.28 -1.19 -3.57
CA VAL A 118 -2.68 -0.23 -2.63
C VAL A 118 -1.38 0.26 -3.24
N THR A 119 -1.34 1.55 -3.56
CA THR A 119 -0.17 2.15 -4.24
C THR A 119 0.73 2.92 -3.28
N TRP A 120 0.18 3.42 -2.19
CA TRP A 120 0.92 4.18 -1.17
C TRP A 120 0.32 3.91 0.20
N SER A 121 1.16 4.01 1.22
CA SER A 121 0.70 4.12 2.60
C SER A 121 1.32 5.37 3.21
N LEU A 122 0.49 6.14 3.91
CA LEU A 122 0.89 7.41 4.53
C LEU A 122 0.76 7.29 6.03
N ARG A 123 1.80 7.66 6.75
CA ARG A 123 1.81 7.57 8.21
C ARG A 123 2.20 8.89 8.85
N LYS A 124 1.37 9.33 9.77
CA LYS A 124 1.69 10.48 10.59
C LYS A 124 2.78 10.11 11.58
N GLN A 125 3.88 10.85 11.58
CA GLN A 125 4.99 10.64 12.51
C GLN A 125 4.80 11.41 13.82
N LEU A 126 4.23 12.60 13.74
CA LEU A 126 3.96 13.41 14.93
C LEU A 126 2.86 12.73 15.76
N ARG A 127 3.15 12.39 16.99
CA ARG A 127 2.27 11.59 17.85
C ARG A 127 1.29 12.42 18.66
N ARG A 128 0.89 13.54 18.14
CA ARG A 128 -0.13 14.36 18.81
C ARG A 128 -0.93 15.15 17.84
#